data_ddab2cf82225463c0a2bc23c7d4f64c9
#
_entry.id   ddab2cf82225463c0a2bc23c7d4f64c9
#
_cell.length_a   1.000
_cell.length_b   1.000
_cell.length_c   1.000
_cell.angle_alpha   90.00
_cell.angle_beta   90.00
_cell.angle_gamma   90.00
#
_symmetry.space_group_name_H-M   'P 1'
#
loop_
_entity.id
_entity.type
_entity.pdbx_description
1 polymer ?
#
loop_
_entity_poly.entity_id
_entity_poly.type
_entity_poly.pdbx_seq_one_letter_code
_entity_poly.pdbx_strand_id
1 'polypeptide(L)'
;ANQGGGATILPGRPMTAFAVLRLARSLMKRQDGGFIPDRLIFQDSAAIAWWVPPGMRRIWFRCPEDQLVAGERSEVVSHPGLVFCVTTARKWFVWAIKGAARPKDSTRLFRAPYFNVWESGQICVGNVDLPERATAEKLDEWTSAFFDSWFTHPNVHSNLVRYRGGAYRFWRDMLDGKHVVFPERTLVDLDRTLGEALQSRGAKHDN
;
A
#
# COMPACT_ATOMS: atom_id res chain seq x y z
N ALA A 1 -58.15 1.62 -21.28
CA ALA A 1 -57.99 2.45 -20.11
C ALA A 1 -56.98 1.79 -19.15
N ASN A 2 -55.76 2.35 -19.14
CA ASN A 2 -54.67 1.88 -18.27
C ASN A 2 -54.76 2.71 -16.97
N GLN A 3 -55.22 2.09 -15.87
CA GLN A 3 -55.16 2.73 -14.56
C GLN A 3 -53.75 2.53 -13.98
N GLY A 4 -52.96 3.59 -14.00
CA GLY A 4 -51.70 3.67 -13.30
C GLY A 4 -51.91 3.69 -11.80
N GLY A 5 -51.63 2.57 -11.11
CA GLY A 5 -51.60 2.50 -9.66
C GLY A 5 -50.38 3.21 -9.13
N GLY A 6 -50.49 4.48 -8.73
CA GLY A 6 -49.48 5.22 -8.03
C GLY A 6 -49.25 4.64 -6.63
N ALA A 7 -48.03 4.23 -6.29
CA ALA A 7 -47.67 3.84 -4.94
C ALA A 7 -47.74 5.10 -4.02
N THR A 8 -48.66 5.10 -3.04
CA THR A 8 -48.75 6.16 -2.05
C THR A 8 -47.84 5.85 -0.88
N ILE A 9 -46.89 6.74 -0.59
CA ILE A 9 -46.02 6.64 0.60
C ILE A 9 -46.86 7.02 1.80
N LEU A 10 -47.15 6.04 2.66
CA LEU A 10 -47.83 6.27 3.94
C LEU A 10 -46.90 6.91 4.97
N PRO A 11 -47.45 7.68 5.96
CA PRO A 11 -46.61 8.22 7.03
C PRO A 11 -45.86 7.12 7.74
N GLY A 12 -44.50 7.26 7.82
CA GLY A 12 -43.66 6.29 8.49
C GLY A 12 -43.95 6.25 10.00
N ARG A 13 -43.87 5.07 10.61
CA ARG A 13 -43.87 4.94 12.07
C ARG A 13 -42.46 5.16 12.61
N PRO A 14 -42.28 5.83 13.76
CA PRO A 14 -40.97 5.91 14.43
C PRO A 14 -40.44 4.52 14.68
N MET A 15 -39.17 4.30 14.30
CA MET A 15 -38.48 3.03 14.58
C MET A 15 -38.10 2.98 16.06
N THR A 16 -38.33 1.85 16.71
CA THR A 16 -37.79 1.60 18.03
C THR A 16 -36.26 1.43 17.97
N ALA A 17 -35.55 1.73 19.06
CA ALA A 17 -34.11 1.51 19.13
C ALA A 17 -33.72 0.07 18.74
N PHE A 18 -34.54 -0.91 19.12
CA PHE A 18 -34.33 -2.33 18.74
C PHE A 18 -34.49 -2.54 17.23
N ALA A 19 -35.47 -1.91 16.58
CA ALA A 19 -35.65 -2.01 15.14
C ALA A 19 -34.51 -1.33 14.36
N VAL A 20 -34.00 -0.19 14.87
CA VAL A 20 -32.81 0.48 14.32
C VAL A 20 -31.58 -0.42 14.41
N LEU A 21 -31.32 -1.02 15.58
CA LEU A 21 -30.20 -1.95 15.79
C LEU A 21 -30.32 -3.19 14.90
N ARG A 22 -31.52 -3.73 14.74
CA ARG A 22 -31.76 -4.89 13.87
C ARG A 22 -31.54 -4.54 12.41
N LEU A 23 -31.98 -3.37 11.94
CA LEU A 23 -31.73 -2.88 10.59
C LEU A 23 -30.24 -2.63 10.37
N ALA A 24 -29.57 -1.96 11.31
CA ALA A 24 -28.12 -1.74 11.25
C ALA A 24 -27.36 -3.07 11.13
N ARG A 25 -27.71 -4.07 11.94
CA ARG A 25 -27.11 -5.42 11.85
C ARG A 25 -27.39 -6.11 10.53
N SER A 26 -28.57 -5.94 9.92
CA SER A 26 -28.90 -6.53 8.62
C SER A 26 -28.20 -5.83 7.45
N LEU A 27 -27.90 -4.54 7.58
CA LEU A 27 -27.15 -3.76 6.60
C LEU A 27 -25.63 -3.93 6.73
N MET A 28 -25.15 -4.27 7.93
CA MET A 28 -23.79 -4.72 8.12
C MET A 28 -23.66 -6.09 7.47
N LYS A 29 -23.13 -6.15 6.25
CA LYS A 29 -22.76 -7.45 5.63
C LYS A 29 -21.96 -8.23 6.66
N ARG A 30 -22.44 -9.42 7.03
CA ARG A 30 -21.62 -10.38 7.77
C ARG A 30 -20.33 -10.54 6.98
N GLN A 31 -19.24 -10.08 7.53
CA GLN A 31 -17.95 -10.61 7.10
C GLN A 31 -17.98 -12.07 7.53
N ASP A 32 -17.98 -12.97 6.57
CA ASP A 32 -17.84 -14.38 6.86
C ASP A 32 -16.58 -14.54 7.70
N GLY A 33 -16.74 -15.15 8.88
CA GLY A 33 -15.62 -15.35 9.79
C GLY A 33 -14.57 -16.22 9.10
N GLY A 34 -13.30 -15.81 9.17
CA GLY A 34 -12.17 -16.52 8.57
C GLY A 34 -10.92 -16.31 9.39
N PHE A 35 -9.89 -17.09 9.10
CA PHE A 35 -8.57 -16.86 9.69
C PHE A 35 -8.02 -15.52 9.21
N ILE A 36 -7.47 -14.73 10.15
CA ILE A 36 -6.79 -13.48 9.84
C ILE A 36 -5.37 -13.84 9.39
N PRO A 37 -4.94 -13.44 8.17
CA PRO A 37 -3.57 -13.66 7.73
C PRO A 37 -2.57 -13.00 8.68
N ASP A 38 -1.47 -13.68 8.99
CA ASP A 38 -0.42 -13.16 9.89
C ASP A 38 0.14 -11.80 9.44
N ARG A 39 0.12 -11.55 8.13
CA ARG A 39 0.60 -10.31 7.53
C ARG A 39 -0.39 -9.15 7.63
N LEU A 40 -1.65 -9.40 7.89
CA LEU A 40 -2.64 -8.35 8.11
C LEU A 40 -2.36 -7.65 9.45
N ILE A 41 -2.08 -6.34 9.42
CA ILE A 41 -1.72 -5.57 10.61
C ILE A 41 -2.77 -4.54 11.01
N PHE A 42 -3.62 -4.14 10.07
CA PHE A 42 -4.69 -3.17 10.31
C PHE A 42 -5.84 -3.36 9.32
N GLN A 43 -7.07 -3.23 9.81
CA GLN A 43 -8.26 -3.18 8.98
C GLN A 43 -9.37 -2.38 9.68
N ASP A 44 -9.98 -1.46 8.94
CA ASP A 44 -11.21 -0.77 9.34
C ASP A 44 -12.16 -0.62 8.15
N SER A 45 -13.21 0.21 8.28
CA SER A 45 -14.17 0.47 7.20
C SER A 45 -13.58 1.26 6.03
N ALA A 46 -12.43 1.91 6.20
CA ALA A 46 -11.84 2.83 5.23
C ALA A 46 -10.55 2.28 4.58
N ALA A 47 -9.85 1.34 5.20
CA ALA A 47 -8.59 0.82 4.69
C ALA A 47 -8.22 -0.55 5.25
N ILE A 48 -7.33 -1.21 4.53
CA ILE A 48 -6.62 -2.42 4.95
C ILE A 48 -5.12 -2.18 4.83
N ALA A 49 -4.34 -2.63 5.84
CA ALA A 49 -2.88 -2.57 5.78
C ALA A 49 -2.26 -3.91 6.17
N TRP A 50 -1.20 -4.26 5.47
CA TRP A 50 -0.44 -5.48 5.70
C TRP A 50 1.05 -5.22 5.58
N TRP A 51 1.84 -6.12 6.11
CA TRP A 51 3.28 -6.04 6.04
C TRP A 51 3.89 -7.21 5.27
N VAL A 52 5.03 -6.95 4.68
CA VAL A 52 5.85 -7.92 3.98
C VAL A 52 7.22 -7.92 4.65
N PRO A 53 7.67 -9.04 5.22
CA PRO A 53 8.98 -9.10 5.87
C PRO A 53 10.10 -8.87 4.85
N PRO A 54 11.31 -8.47 5.34
CA PRO A 54 12.49 -8.40 4.49
C PRO A 54 12.74 -9.74 3.77
N GLY A 55 13.25 -9.69 2.56
CA GLY A 55 13.52 -10.92 1.83
C GLY A 55 14.01 -10.67 0.40
N MET A 56 14.19 -11.77 -0.34
CA MET A 56 14.62 -11.73 -1.74
C MET A 56 13.39 -11.72 -2.64
N ARG A 57 13.33 -10.77 -3.58
CA ARG A 57 12.28 -10.70 -4.61
C ARG A 57 12.85 -10.19 -5.92
N ARG A 58 12.26 -10.64 -7.02
CA ARG A 58 12.53 -10.07 -8.34
C ARG A 58 11.88 -8.70 -8.44
N ILE A 59 12.64 -7.75 -9.02
CA ILE A 59 12.15 -6.41 -9.36
C ILE A 59 12.52 -6.09 -10.80
N TRP A 60 11.77 -5.18 -11.41
CA TRP A 60 11.86 -4.86 -12.81
C TRP A 60 12.04 -3.35 -12.99
N PHE A 61 13.10 -2.94 -13.68
CA PHE A 61 13.36 -1.54 -13.97
C PHE A 61 13.31 -1.29 -15.47
N ARG A 62 12.63 -0.20 -15.85
CA ARG A 62 12.65 0.37 -17.20
C ARG A 62 12.99 1.85 -17.06
N CYS A 63 14.25 2.19 -17.22
CA CYS A 63 14.81 3.53 -17.02
C CYS A 63 15.63 3.95 -18.23
N PRO A 64 15.97 5.25 -18.40
CA PRO A 64 16.94 5.69 -19.38
C PRO A 64 18.25 4.91 -19.27
N GLU A 65 18.86 4.54 -20.40
CA GLU A 65 20.03 3.66 -20.46
C GLU A 65 21.23 4.18 -19.66
N ASP A 66 21.44 5.51 -19.67
CA ASP A 66 22.52 6.17 -18.94
C ASP A 66 22.38 6.05 -17.41
N GLN A 67 21.19 5.75 -16.89
CA GLN A 67 20.90 5.70 -15.46
C GLN A 67 21.15 4.32 -14.84
N LEU A 68 20.74 3.23 -15.49
CA LEU A 68 20.88 1.86 -14.98
C LEU A 68 21.76 0.95 -15.86
N VAL A 69 22.52 1.51 -16.80
CA VAL A 69 23.41 0.80 -17.75
C VAL A 69 22.66 0.07 -18.87
N ALA A 70 21.41 -0.31 -18.64
CA ALA A 70 20.53 -0.88 -19.67
C ALA A 70 19.11 -0.31 -19.50
N GLY A 71 18.41 -0.12 -20.59
CA GLY A 71 17.04 0.44 -20.58
C GLY A 71 16.06 -0.41 -19.79
N GLU A 72 16.27 -1.74 -19.78
CA GLU A 72 15.48 -2.70 -18.99
C GLU A 72 16.40 -3.64 -18.22
N ARG A 73 16.16 -3.76 -16.92
CA ARG A 73 16.89 -4.68 -16.03
C ARG A 73 15.95 -5.32 -15.03
N SER A 74 16.18 -6.59 -14.75
CA SER A 74 15.50 -7.29 -13.66
C SER A 74 16.46 -8.26 -12.97
N GLU A 75 16.42 -8.27 -11.64
CA GLU A 75 17.19 -9.20 -10.82
C GLU A 75 16.43 -9.56 -9.56
N VAL A 76 16.79 -10.68 -8.94
CA VAL A 76 16.35 -11.03 -7.60
C VAL A 76 17.27 -10.36 -6.60
N VAL A 77 16.74 -9.39 -5.87
CA VAL A 77 17.51 -8.62 -4.88
C VAL A 77 16.84 -8.64 -3.51
N SER A 78 17.65 -8.34 -2.48
CA SER A 78 17.12 -8.15 -1.13
C SER A 78 16.33 -6.85 -1.03
N HIS A 79 15.21 -6.87 -0.31
CA HIS A 79 14.41 -5.69 -0.02
C HIS A 79 14.16 -5.57 1.49
N PRO A 80 13.86 -4.35 2.00
CA PRO A 80 13.56 -4.12 3.42
C PRO A 80 12.19 -4.69 3.78
N GLY A 81 11.83 -4.67 5.05
CA GLY A 81 10.45 -4.83 5.48
C GLY A 81 9.58 -3.70 4.91
N LEU A 82 8.39 -4.04 4.44
CA LEU A 82 7.46 -3.09 3.83
C LEU A 82 6.10 -3.17 4.52
N VAL A 83 5.44 -2.02 4.61
CA VAL A 83 4.03 -1.91 4.98
C VAL A 83 3.28 -1.33 3.79
N PHE A 84 2.25 -2.04 3.37
CA PHE A 84 1.30 -1.60 2.35
C PHE A 84 0.00 -1.19 2.99
N CYS A 85 -0.69 -0.23 2.38
CA CYS A 85 -2.04 0.18 2.77
C CYS A 85 -2.86 0.50 1.54
N VAL A 86 -4.08 -0.04 1.47
CA VAL A 86 -5.06 0.30 0.42
C VAL A 86 -6.31 0.85 1.08
N THR A 87 -6.77 2.01 0.62
CA THR A 87 -8.02 2.62 1.09
C THR A 87 -9.22 2.15 0.26
N THR A 88 -10.43 2.36 0.77
CA THR A 88 -11.68 2.11 0.01
C THR A 88 -11.78 2.95 -1.26
N ALA A 89 -11.11 4.12 -1.30
CA ALA A 89 -10.96 4.95 -2.49
C ALA A 89 -9.86 4.42 -3.45
N ARG A 90 -9.36 3.21 -3.22
CA ARG A 90 -8.30 2.56 -4.01
C ARG A 90 -6.97 3.34 -4.06
N LYS A 91 -6.73 4.25 -3.13
CA LYS A 91 -5.39 4.83 -2.95
C LYS A 91 -4.49 3.78 -2.32
N TRP A 92 -3.34 3.57 -2.92
CA TRP A 92 -2.40 2.53 -2.54
C TRP A 92 -1.09 3.13 -2.07
N PHE A 93 -0.64 2.72 -0.88
CA PHE A 93 0.55 3.27 -0.23
C PHE A 93 1.53 2.17 0.13
N VAL A 94 2.81 2.53 0.18
CA VAL A 94 3.90 1.68 0.67
C VAL A 94 4.90 2.50 1.47
N TRP A 95 5.34 1.94 2.59
CA TRP A 95 6.42 2.49 3.42
C TRP A 95 7.40 1.37 3.77
N ALA A 96 8.66 1.73 3.99
CA ALA A 96 9.65 0.80 4.50
C ALA A 96 9.70 0.81 6.02
N ILE A 97 10.09 -0.32 6.59
CA ILE A 97 10.40 -0.48 8.01
C ILE A 97 11.75 -1.18 8.15
N LYS A 98 12.41 -1.01 9.30
CA LYS A 98 13.66 -1.71 9.62
C LYS A 98 13.39 -2.98 10.41
N GLY A 99 14.26 -3.97 10.21
CA GLY A 99 14.17 -5.26 10.87
C GLY A 99 13.08 -6.18 10.32
N ALA A 100 12.98 -7.38 10.89
CA ALA A 100 12.08 -8.43 10.46
C ALA A 100 10.91 -8.69 11.44
N ALA A 101 10.77 -7.86 12.48
CA ALA A 101 9.69 -8.01 13.43
C ALA A 101 8.38 -7.48 12.85
N ARG A 102 7.27 -8.14 13.18
CA ARG A 102 5.93 -7.67 12.81
C ARG A 102 5.71 -6.25 13.34
N PRO A 103 5.33 -5.29 12.48
CA PRO A 103 5.20 -3.90 12.89
C PRO A 103 4.04 -3.68 13.87
N LYS A 104 4.19 -2.63 14.68
CA LYS A 104 3.23 -2.15 15.68
C LYS A 104 2.84 -0.71 15.34
N ASP A 105 1.85 -0.19 16.05
CA ASP A 105 1.42 1.20 15.98
C ASP A 105 2.62 2.20 16.09
N SER A 106 3.51 1.95 17.06
CA SER A 106 4.71 2.76 17.30
C SER A 106 5.89 2.51 16.36
N THR A 107 5.74 1.62 15.36
CA THR A 107 6.83 1.32 14.41
C THR A 107 7.14 2.55 13.56
N ARG A 108 8.42 2.97 13.55
CA ARG A 108 8.92 4.07 12.71
C ARG A 108 8.83 3.70 11.25
N LEU A 109 8.34 4.63 10.44
CA LEU A 109 8.25 4.48 9.00
C LEU A 109 9.39 5.19 8.29
N PHE A 110 9.83 4.56 7.22
CA PHE A 110 10.84 5.09 6.31
C PHE A 110 10.26 5.17 4.91
N ARG A 111 10.81 6.06 4.10
CA ARG A 111 10.47 6.14 2.68
C ARG A 111 10.73 4.79 2.02
N ALA A 112 9.75 4.28 1.28
CA ALA A 112 9.94 3.09 0.46
C ALA A 112 10.97 3.41 -0.63
N PRO A 113 12.06 2.63 -0.76
CA PRO A 113 13.20 2.98 -1.62
C PRO A 113 12.96 2.68 -3.10
N TYR A 114 11.71 2.68 -3.53
CA TYR A 114 11.30 2.29 -4.89
C TYR A 114 10.93 3.50 -5.75
N PHE A 115 11.17 3.39 -7.04
CA PHE A 115 10.63 4.32 -8.03
C PHE A 115 9.11 4.18 -8.10
N ASN A 116 8.44 5.10 -8.76
CA ASN A 116 6.98 5.16 -8.87
C ASN A 116 6.25 5.30 -7.52
N VAL A 117 6.93 5.75 -6.48
CA VAL A 117 6.34 6.04 -5.16
C VAL A 117 6.55 7.51 -4.84
N TRP A 118 5.46 8.21 -4.52
CA TRP A 118 5.46 9.63 -4.17
C TRP A 118 6.00 9.86 -2.74
N GLU A 119 6.32 11.09 -2.39
CA GLU A 119 6.81 11.45 -1.05
C GLU A 119 5.85 11.05 0.08
N SER A 120 4.55 11.07 -0.17
CA SER A 120 3.50 10.60 0.74
C SER A 120 3.53 9.09 1.00
N GLY A 121 4.27 8.33 0.20
CA GLY A 121 4.23 6.87 0.14
C GLY A 121 3.16 6.33 -0.82
N GLN A 122 2.37 7.18 -1.47
CA GLN A 122 1.39 6.73 -2.45
C GLN A 122 2.10 6.16 -3.68
N ILE A 123 1.62 5.01 -4.16
CA ILE A 123 2.16 4.33 -5.35
C ILE A 123 1.52 4.95 -6.59
N CYS A 124 2.34 5.29 -7.58
CA CYS A 124 1.88 5.65 -8.92
C CYS A 124 1.54 4.36 -9.66
N VAL A 125 0.26 4.11 -9.88
CA VAL A 125 -0.22 2.84 -10.40
C VAL A 125 0.08 2.66 -11.90
N GLY A 126 0.10 3.75 -12.68
CA GLY A 126 0.30 3.65 -14.13
C GLY A 126 -0.71 2.69 -14.79
N ASN A 127 -0.19 1.74 -15.55
CA ASN A 127 -0.99 0.72 -16.25
C ASN A 127 -1.01 -0.64 -15.52
N VAL A 128 -0.77 -0.68 -14.21
CA VAL A 128 -0.77 -1.92 -13.43
C VAL A 128 -2.21 -2.38 -13.21
N ASP A 129 -2.50 -3.64 -13.53
CA ASP A 129 -3.77 -4.26 -13.22
C ASP A 129 -3.87 -4.52 -11.71
N LEU A 130 -4.77 -3.82 -11.06
CA LEU A 130 -5.00 -3.93 -9.62
C LEU A 130 -6.18 -4.81 -9.31
N PRO A 131 -6.13 -5.58 -8.22
CA PRO A 131 -7.29 -6.31 -7.72
C PRO A 131 -8.48 -5.35 -7.52
N GLU A 132 -9.69 -5.81 -7.82
CA GLU A 132 -10.91 -4.98 -7.71
C GLU A 132 -11.16 -4.47 -6.29
N ARG A 133 -10.82 -5.28 -5.28
CA ARG A 133 -11.02 -4.98 -3.87
C ARG A 133 -9.78 -5.32 -3.06
N ALA A 134 -9.54 -4.52 -2.04
CA ALA A 134 -8.53 -4.83 -1.03
C ALA A 134 -9.20 -5.62 0.10
N THR A 135 -9.04 -6.94 0.07
CA THR A 135 -9.51 -7.85 1.11
C THR A 135 -8.35 -8.66 1.68
N ALA A 136 -8.56 -9.29 2.83
CA ALA A 136 -7.52 -10.09 3.49
C ALA A 136 -7.00 -11.24 2.61
N GLU A 137 -7.84 -11.80 1.76
CA GLU A 137 -7.49 -12.90 0.84
C GLU A 137 -6.64 -12.43 -0.35
N LYS A 138 -6.69 -11.13 -0.67
CA LYS A 138 -6.03 -10.56 -1.86
C LYS A 138 -4.72 -9.83 -1.57
N LEU A 139 -4.20 -9.90 -0.34
CA LEU A 139 -2.96 -9.21 0.03
C LEU A 139 -1.76 -9.62 -0.82
N ASP A 140 -1.70 -10.88 -1.23
CA ASP A 140 -0.64 -11.38 -2.09
C ASP A 140 -0.77 -10.87 -3.52
N GLU A 141 -1.99 -10.79 -4.07
CA GLU A 141 -2.23 -10.22 -5.38
C GLU A 141 -1.79 -8.74 -5.42
N TRP A 142 -2.15 -7.94 -4.40
CA TRP A 142 -1.69 -6.56 -4.26
C TRP A 142 -0.18 -6.44 -4.14
N THR A 143 0.45 -7.32 -3.35
CA THR A 143 1.91 -7.34 -3.18
C THR A 143 2.61 -7.69 -4.50
N SER A 144 2.11 -8.69 -5.23
CA SER A 144 2.64 -9.09 -6.53
C SER A 144 2.48 -7.98 -7.56
N ALA A 145 1.32 -7.32 -7.63
CA ALA A 145 1.09 -6.19 -8.52
C ALA A 145 2.14 -5.07 -8.34
N PHE A 146 2.65 -4.86 -7.11
CA PHE A 146 3.73 -3.91 -6.87
C PHE A 146 5.08 -4.39 -7.43
N PHE A 147 5.50 -5.61 -7.09
CA PHE A 147 6.83 -6.12 -7.46
C PHE A 147 6.92 -6.53 -8.92
N ASP A 148 5.82 -6.93 -9.54
CA ASP A 148 5.75 -7.33 -10.95
C ASP A 148 5.54 -6.12 -11.89
N SER A 149 5.44 -4.90 -11.33
CA SER A 149 5.38 -3.66 -12.09
C SER A 149 6.76 -3.18 -12.53
N TRP A 150 6.79 -2.35 -13.59
CA TRP A 150 8.00 -1.67 -14.02
C TRP A 150 8.28 -0.44 -13.16
N PHE A 151 9.44 -0.39 -12.53
CA PHE A 151 9.95 0.79 -11.85
C PHE A 151 10.66 1.70 -12.85
N THR A 152 10.19 2.93 -13.04
CA THR A 152 10.64 3.79 -14.14
C THR A 152 11.49 4.98 -13.68
N HIS A 153 11.07 5.71 -12.70
CA HIS A 153 11.76 6.89 -12.19
C HIS A 153 11.35 7.23 -10.74
N PRO A 154 12.23 7.92 -10.00
CA PRO A 154 11.86 8.44 -8.68
C PRO A 154 10.78 9.53 -8.79
N ASN A 155 9.72 9.41 -8.01
CA ASN A 155 8.63 10.40 -7.93
C ASN A 155 8.78 11.31 -6.71
N VAL A 156 10.00 11.53 -6.25
CA VAL A 156 10.30 12.37 -5.09
C VAL A 156 11.26 13.50 -5.48
N HIS A 157 11.06 14.69 -4.94
CA HIS A 157 11.94 15.84 -5.15
C HIS A 157 13.15 15.80 -4.22
N SER A 158 13.05 15.11 -3.08
CA SER A 158 14.09 14.91 -2.10
C SER A 158 14.79 13.56 -2.29
N ASN A 159 15.74 13.23 -1.39
CA ASN A 159 16.45 11.96 -1.48
C ASN A 159 15.51 10.76 -1.28
N LEU A 160 15.42 9.89 -2.28
CA LEU A 160 14.72 8.61 -2.17
C LEU A 160 15.45 7.66 -1.20
N VAL A 161 16.78 7.69 -1.23
CA VAL A 161 17.68 6.89 -0.37
C VAL A 161 18.88 7.74 0.07
N ARG A 162 19.43 7.44 1.25
CA ARG A 162 20.71 7.99 1.73
C ARG A 162 21.86 7.18 1.14
N TYR A 163 22.17 7.41 -0.14
CA TYR A 163 23.22 6.68 -0.83
C TYR A 163 24.06 7.62 -1.70
N ARG A 164 25.39 7.43 -1.67
CA ARG A 164 26.31 8.23 -2.49
C ARG A 164 26.03 7.96 -3.98
N GLY A 165 25.67 8.99 -4.71
CA GLY A 165 25.28 8.88 -6.12
C GLY A 165 23.80 8.68 -6.34
N GLY A 166 22.95 8.77 -5.28
CA GLY A 166 21.51 8.81 -5.40
C GLY A 166 20.83 7.48 -5.68
N ALA A 167 19.55 7.55 -6.02
CA ALA A 167 18.68 6.38 -6.14
C ALA A 167 19.03 5.47 -7.32
N TYR A 168 19.38 6.02 -8.47
CA TYR A 168 19.80 5.24 -9.63
C TYR A 168 21.09 4.44 -9.36
N ARG A 169 22.08 5.08 -8.72
CA ARG A 169 23.32 4.39 -8.32
C ARG A 169 23.05 3.30 -7.29
N PHE A 170 22.18 3.58 -6.33
CA PHE A 170 21.77 2.60 -5.33
C PHE A 170 21.19 1.35 -5.98
N TRP A 171 20.18 1.50 -6.85
CA TRP A 171 19.55 0.37 -7.51
C TRP A 171 20.46 -0.36 -8.46
N ARG A 172 21.35 0.35 -9.16
CA ARG A 172 22.39 -0.29 -9.97
C ARG A 172 23.26 -1.19 -9.11
N ASP A 173 23.76 -0.70 -7.98
CA ASP A 173 24.62 -1.47 -7.09
C ASP A 173 23.87 -2.66 -6.45
N MET A 174 22.55 -2.54 -6.18
CA MET A 174 21.69 -3.65 -5.77
C MET A 174 21.57 -4.72 -6.88
N LEU A 175 21.27 -4.31 -8.11
CA LEU A 175 21.13 -5.19 -9.27
C LEU A 175 22.45 -5.84 -9.68
N ASP A 176 23.58 -5.20 -9.43
CA ASP A 176 24.92 -5.73 -9.65
C ASP A 176 25.38 -6.70 -8.53
N GLY A 177 24.52 -6.95 -7.52
CA GLY A 177 24.81 -7.85 -6.41
C GLY A 177 25.83 -7.33 -5.40
N LYS A 178 26.12 -6.01 -5.38
CA LYS A 178 27.06 -5.43 -4.42
C LYS A 178 26.53 -5.43 -2.98
N HIS A 179 25.23 -5.62 -2.83
CA HIS A 179 24.56 -5.73 -1.54
C HIS A 179 23.75 -7.02 -1.48
N VAL A 180 24.23 -8.00 -0.77
CA VAL A 180 23.56 -9.30 -0.55
C VAL A 180 22.32 -9.12 0.34
N VAL A 181 22.40 -8.20 1.30
CA VAL A 181 21.30 -7.83 2.23
C VAL A 181 21.00 -6.37 2.02
N PHE A 182 19.70 -6.04 2.07
CA PHE A 182 19.26 -4.65 1.91
C PHE A 182 19.92 -3.75 2.98
N PRO A 183 20.65 -2.70 2.58
CA PRO A 183 21.36 -1.84 3.53
C PRO A 183 20.41 -0.84 4.19
N GLU A 184 19.72 -1.24 5.27
CA GLU A 184 18.69 -0.44 5.96
C GLU A 184 19.15 0.96 6.41
N ARG A 185 20.48 1.19 6.55
CA ARG A 185 21.04 2.53 6.84
C ARG A 185 20.77 3.54 5.74
N THR A 186 20.44 3.08 4.52
CA THR A 186 20.13 3.94 3.37
C THR A 186 18.69 4.47 3.39
N LEU A 187 17.83 3.90 4.23
CA LEU A 187 16.44 4.34 4.35
C LEU A 187 16.34 5.76 4.90
N VAL A 188 15.48 6.57 4.31
CA VAL A 188 15.16 7.93 4.73
C VAL A 188 14.01 7.88 5.73
N ASP A 189 14.25 8.36 6.94
CA ASP A 189 13.23 8.43 7.99
C ASP A 189 12.14 9.44 7.60
N LEU A 190 10.88 9.08 7.81
CA LEU A 190 9.73 9.94 7.55
C LEU A 190 9.29 10.75 8.78
N ASP A 191 9.99 10.56 9.90
CA ASP A 191 9.67 11.16 11.19
C ASP A 191 8.23 10.94 11.66
N ARG A 192 7.70 9.77 11.33
CA ARG A 192 6.35 9.35 11.70
C ARG A 192 6.27 7.85 11.98
N THR A 193 5.27 7.48 12.76
CA THR A 193 4.95 6.09 13.08
C THR A 193 3.90 5.50 12.14
N LEU A 194 3.74 4.18 12.19
CA LEU A 194 2.70 3.47 11.45
C LEU A 194 1.29 3.90 11.89
N GLY A 195 1.06 4.08 13.19
CA GLY A 195 -0.22 4.55 13.70
C GLY A 195 -0.61 5.91 13.16
N GLU A 196 0.32 6.89 13.21
CA GLU A 196 0.11 8.22 12.65
C GLU A 196 -0.15 8.18 11.13
N ALA A 197 0.55 7.31 10.39
CA ALA A 197 0.33 7.15 8.96
C ALA A 197 -1.06 6.59 8.65
N LEU A 198 -1.52 5.61 9.40
CA LEU A 198 -2.83 4.99 9.21
C LEU A 198 -3.98 5.92 9.65
N GLN A 199 -3.78 6.79 10.65
CA GLN A 199 -4.77 7.79 11.05
C GLN A 199 -4.91 8.94 10.04
N SER A 200 -3.80 9.42 9.47
CA SER A 200 -3.78 10.56 8.56
C SER A 200 -4.11 10.23 7.10
N ARG A 201 -4.33 8.95 6.74
CA ARG A 201 -4.60 8.50 5.36
C ARG A 201 -5.85 9.11 4.71
N GLY A 202 -6.76 9.66 5.52
CA GLY A 202 -7.98 10.34 5.07
C GLY A 202 -7.89 11.86 5.08
N ALA A 203 -6.84 12.45 5.66
CA ALA A 203 -6.64 13.89 5.62
C ALA A 203 -6.24 14.27 4.18
N LYS A 204 -7.05 15.09 3.53
CA LYS A 204 -6.73 15.72 2.26
C LYS A 204 -5.43 16.52 2.44
N HIS A 205 -4.38 16.17 1.74
CA HIS A 205 -3.43 17.18 1.31
C HIS A 205 -4.13 17.93 0.17
N ASP A 206 -4.93 18.92 0.53
CA ASP A 206 -5.30 20.01 -0.37
C ASP A 206 -4.02 20.85 -0.51
N ASN A 207 -3.34 20.69 -1.65
CA ASN A 207 -2.61 21.73 -2.37
C ASN A 207 -2.33 21.23 -3.77
#